data_54105a339ab3dcfaa60c5ccd7cae973d
#
_entry.id   54105a339ab3dcfaa60c5ccd7cae973d
#
_cell.length_a   1.000
_cell.length_b   1.000
_cell.length_c   1.000
_cell.angle_alpha   90.00
_cell.angle_beta   90.00
_cell.angle_gamma   90.00
#
_symmetry.space_group_name_H-M   'P 1'
#
loop_
_entity.id
_entity.type
_entity.pdbx_description
1 polymer ?
#
loop_
_entity_poly.entity_id
_entity_poly.type
_entity_poly.pdbx_seq_one_letter_code
_entity_poly.pdbx_strand_id
1 'polypeptide(L)'
;QGVSSAASDVYKRQKLLDKGGEKFEISSEEQMNQVLAELKGKEFKVCDMKKGERTKKAPLPFTTSTLQQEASKALNFPISKTMRIAQQLYEGVDIKGQGTVGIITYLRTDSVRISEEADEAARAFISESYGEEYLSDGEGSKKSNAKIQDAHEAIRPTDINRIPSEIKESLSRDQFRLYQLIWKRFAASRMANAKYETTTVNIAAGDYTFRVSTSKVAFDGFMLAYTEADDEKQEKQVLL
;
A
#
# COMPACT_ATOMS: atom_id res chain seq x y z
N GLN A 1 8.02 -29.33 -34.99
CA GLN A 1 7.87 -27.86 -34.90
C GLN A 1 7.85 -27.47 -33.43
N GLY A 2 8.97 -26.92 -32.97
CA GLY A 2 9.10 -26.41 -31.61
C GLY A 2 8.23 -25.18 -31.40
N VAL A 3 7.29 -25.26 -30.48
CA VAL A 3 6.61 -24.08 -29.93
C VAL A 3 7.61 -23.37 -29.06
N SER A 4 8.21 -22.30 -29.55
CA SER A 4 8.96 -21.35 -28.74
C SER A 4 7.94 -20.67 -27.80
N SER A 5 7.86 -21.14 -26.56
CA SER A 5 7.30 -20.36 -25.49
C SER A 5 8.29 -19.21 -25.26
N ALA A 6 7.95 -18.02 -25.72
CA ALA A 6 8.59 -16.80 -25.26
C ALA A 6 8.29 -16.68 -23.75
N ALA A 7 9.10 -17.33 -22.92
CA ALA A 7 9.21 -16.98 -21.55
C ALA A 7 9.69 -15.53 -21.54
N SER A 8 8.84 -14.62 -21.12
CA SER A 8 9.25 -13.24 -20.87
C SER A 8 10.37 -13.33 -19.85
N ASP A 9 11.60 -13.10 -20.29
CA ASP A 9 12.77 -12.97 -19.43
C ASP A 9 12.56 -11.72 -18.58
N VAL A 10 11.91 -11.92 -17.44
CA VAL A 10 11.88 -10.90 -16.40
C VAL A 10 13.31 -10.83 -15.87
N TYR A 11 14.09 -9.89 -16.41
CA TYR A 11 15.43 -9.59 -15.94
C TYR A 11 15.34 -9.10 -14.50
N LYS A 12 15.46 -10.03 -13.56
CA LYS A 12 15.59 -9.68 -12.15
C LYS A 12 16.93 -8.97 -12.00
N ARG A 13 16.89 -7.69 -11.67
CA ARG A 13 18.11 -6.90 -11.44
C ARG A 13 18.87 -7.49 -10.26
N GLN A 14 20.01 -8.09 -10.54
CA GLN A 14 20.96 -8.54 -9.54
C GLN A 14 21.75 -7.34 -9.03
N LYS A 15 22.06 -7.33 -7.74
CA LYS A 15 22.95 -6.34 -7.14
C LYS A 15 24.27 -7.02 -6.80
N LEU A 16 25.36 -6.43 -7.24
CA LEU A 16 26.70 -6.79 -6.77
C LEU A 16 26.78 -6.52 -5.27
N LEU A 17 27.15 -7.52 -4.49
CA LEU A 17 27.18 -7.45 -3.04
C LEU A 17 28.58 -7.25 -2.50
N ASP A 18 29.51 -8.13 -2.92
CA ASP A 18 30.88 -8.14 -2.43
C ASP A 18 31.86 -8.70 -3.45
N LYS A 19 33.17 -8.50 -3.18
CA LYS A 19 34.29 -9.16 -3.84
C LYS A 19 35.18 -9.77 -2.78
N GLY A 20 35.35 -11.08 -2.80
CA GLY A 20 36.15 -11.82 -1.82
C GLY A 20 35.62 -11.72 -0.38
N GLY A 21 34.31 -11.50 -0.18
CA GLY A 21 33.67 -11.32 1.12
C GLY A 21 33.69 -9.90 1.68
N GLU A 22 34.32 -8.96 0.98
CA GLU A 22 34.32 -7.53 1.35
C GLU A 22 33.30 -6.75 0.50
N LYS A 23 32.54 -5.85 1.15
CA LYS A 23 31.59 -4.99 0.45
C LYS A 23 32.29 -4.25 -0.69
N PHE A 24 31.77 -4.41 -1.89
CA PHE A 24 32.35 -3.82 -3.10
C PHE A 24 31.29 -2.97 -3.82
N GLU A 25 31.67 -1.70 -4.09
CA GLU A 25 30.82 -0.76 -4.85
C GLU A 25 31.62 -0.27 -6.07
N ILE A 26 30.98 -0.31 -7.22
CA ILE A 26 31.55 0.21 -8.46
C ILE A 26 31.38 1.73 -8.46
N SER A 27 32.47 2.48 -8.47
CA SER A 27 32.48 3.94 -8.43
C SER A 27 32.93 4.60 -9.75
N SER A 28 33.47 3.82 -10.71
CA SER A 28 33.93 4.32 -12.00
C SER A 28 33.62 3.36 -13.14
N GLU A 29 33.61 3.87 -14.35
CA GLU A 29 33.47 3.08 -15.58
C GLU A 29 34.64 2.08 -15.75
N GLU A 30 35.85 2.48 -15.36
CA GLU A 30 37.02 1.61 -15.40
C GLU A 30 36.83 0.37 -14.50
N GLN A 31 36.36 0.59 -13.27
CA GLN A 31 36.04 -0.52 -12.34
C GLN A 31 34.93 -1.41 -12.89
N MET A 32 33.88 -0.82 -13.50
CA MET A 32 32.83 -1.61 -14.15
C MET A 32 33.40 -2.49 -15.26
N ASN A 33 34.22 -1.94 -16.13
CA ASN A 33 34.83 -2.68 -17.23
C ASN A 33 35.78 -3.78 -16.73
N GLN A 34 36.52 -3.53 -15.66
CA GLN A 34 37.35 -4.55 -15.01
C GLN A 34 36.49 -5.70 -14.46
N VAL A 35 35.40 -5.40 -13.72
CA VAL A 35 34.47 -6.41 -13.21
C VAL A 35 33.88 -7.24 -14.35
N LEU A 36 33.43 -6.60 -15.42
CA LEU A 36 32.89 -7.30 -16.59
C LEU A 36 33.94 -8.21 -17.26
N ALA A 37 35.19 -7.78 -17.35
CA ALA A 37 36.29 -8.58 -17.90
C ALA A 37 36.60 -9.80 -17.00
N GLU A 38 36.61 -9.62 -15.67
CA GLU A 38 36.86 -10.68 -14.70
C GLU A 38 35.70 -11.70 -14.64
N LEU A 39 34.46 -11.29 -14.92
CA LEU A 39 33.27 -12.15 -14.97
C LEU A 39 33.13 -12.89 -16.29
N LYS A 40 33.83 -12.45 -17.33
CA LYS A 40 33.76 -13.09 -18.67
C LYS A 40 34.18 -14.55 -18.60
N GLY A 41 33.26 -15.44 -18.97
CA GLY A 41 33.51 -16.91 -18.95
C GLY A 41 33.43 -17.54 -17.57
N LYS A 42 33.09 -16.80 -16.52
CA LYS A 42 32.84 -17.40 -15.19
C LYS A 42 31.45 -18.00 -15.14
N GLU A 43 31.33 -19.11 -14.45
CA GLU A 43 30.08 -19.78 -14.17
C GLU A 43 29.39 -19.07 -12.97
N PHE A 44 28.10 -18.79 -13.07
CA PHE A 44 27.28 -18.24 -12.00
C PHE A 44 26.64 -19.36 -11.22
N LYS A 45 26.99 -19.50 -9.95
CA LYS A 45 26.49 -20.59 -9.07
C LYS A 45 25.74 -20.03 -7.89
N VAL A 46 24.55 -20.57 -7.62
CA VAL A 46 23.83 -20.30 -6.38
C VAL A 46 24.65 -20.83 -5.22
N CYS A 47 25.10 -19.96 -4.31
CA CYS A 47 25.90 -20.34 -3.14
C CYS A 47 25.10 -20.28 -1.84
N ASP A 48 24.01 -19.51 -1.78
CA ASP A 48 23.13 -19.41 -0.60
C ASP A 48 21.73 -19.05 -1.02
N MET A 49 20.73 -19.59 -0.31
CA MET A 49 19.32 -19.28 -0.48
C MET A 49 18.66 -19.17 0.88
N LYS A 50 18.08 -17.98 1.15
CA LYS A 50 17.34 -17.70 2.39
C LYS A 50 15.90 -17.41 2.09
N LYS A 51 15.01 -18.11 2.77
CA LYS A 51 13.57 -17.80 2.80
C LYS A 51 13.25 -17.04 4.07
N GLY A 52 12.33 -16.10 3.98
CA GLY A 52 11.88 -15.28 5.09
C GLY A 52 10.48 -14.78 4.84
N GLU A 53 9.95 -14.05 5.82
CA GLU A 53 8.66 -13.42 5.74
C GLU A 53 8.80 -11.92 5.96
N ARG A 54 7.93 -11.15 5.32
CA ARG A 54 7.82 -9.71 5.50
C ARG A 54 6.36 -9.33 5.66
N THR A 55 6.06 -8.54 6.67
CA THR A 55 4.73 -7.99 6.90
C THR A 55 4.68 -6.54 6.39
N LYS A 56 3.65 -6.22 5.60
CA LYS A 56 3.28 -4.85 5.23
C LYS A 56 2.08 -4.45 6.08
N LYS A 57 2.28 -3.44 6.93
CA LYS A 57 1.23 -2.97 7.84
C LYS A 57 0.11 -2.27 7.09
N ALA A 58 -1.11 -2.47 7.56
CA ALA A 58 -2.28 -1.71 7.12
C ALA A 58 -2.06 -0.21 7.36
N PRO A 59 -2.50 0.64 6.42
CA PRO A 59 -2.34 2.08 6.55
C PRO A 59 -3.26 2.64 7.64
N LEU A 60 -2.86 3.74 8.27
CA LEU A 60 -3.72 4.46 9.20
C LEU A 60 -4.84 5.21 8.45
N PRO A 61 -5.97 5.53 9.11
CA PRO A 61 -7.00 6.39 8.56
C PRO A 61 -6.43 7.77 8.18
N PHE A 62 -7.12 8.50 7.34
CA PHE A 62 -6.64 9.80 6.88
C PHE A 62 -6.69 10.87 7.97
N THR A 63 -5.62 11.66 8.02
CA THR A 63 -5.58 13.04 8.52
C THR A 63 -5.76 14.01 7.34
N THR A 64 -5.92 15.30 7.61
CA THR A 64 -5.98 16.32 6.55
C THR A 64 -4.77 16.24 5.62
N SER A 65 -3.57 16.19 6.18
CA SER A 65 -2.32 16.18 5.39
C SER A 65 -2.16 14.92 4.55
N THR A 66 -2.47 13.74 5.10
CA THR A 66 -2.35 12.47 4.37
C THR A 66 -3.42 12.33 3.30
N LEU A 67 -4.65 12.83 3.53
CA LEU A 67 -5.69 12.90 2.50
C LEU A 67 -5.26 13.77 1.32
N GLN A 68 -4.70 14.96 1.58
CA GLN A 68 -4.22 15.87 0.55
C GLN A 68 -3.12 15.23 -0.29
N GLN A 69 -2.15 14.56 0.34
CA GLN A 69 -1.05 13.89 -0.34
C GLN A 69 -1.55 12.75 -1.23
N GLU A 70 -2.40 11.89 -0.69
CA GLU A 70 -2.89 10.74 -1.44
C GLU A 70 -3.86 11.14 -2.55
N ALA A 71 -4.74 12.14 -2.33
CA ALA A 71 -5.60 12.68 -3.36
C ALA A 71 -4.80 13.34 -4.50
N SER A 72 -3.68 13.98 -4.19
CA SER A 72 -2.78 14.51 -5.21
C SER A 72 -2.14 13.40 -6.05
N LYS A 73 -1.68 12.33 -5.42
CA LYS A 73 -1.00 11.19 -6.09
C LYS A 73 -1.96 10.31 -6.91
N ALA A 74 -3.07 9.92 -6.29
CA ALA A 74 -4.00 8.95 -6.88
C ALA A 74 -5.05 9.59 -7.80
N LEU A 75 -5.48 10.82 -7.48
CA LEU A 75 -6.57 11.49 -8.19
C LEU A 75 -6.13 12.70 -9.04
N ASN A 76 -4.87 13.13 -8.90
CA ASN A 76 -4.35 14.40 -9.44
C ASN A 76 -5.17 15.62 -8.99
N PHE A 77 -5.60 15.63 -7.72
CA PHE A 77 -6.35 16.74 -7.15
C PHE A 77 -5.39 17.72 -6.45
N PRO A 78 -5.39 19.00 -6.83
CA PRO A 78 -4.73 20.04 -6.04
C PRO A 78 -5.32 20.13 -4.63
N ILE A 79 -4.53 20.60 -3.66
CA ILE A 79 -4.94 20.74 -2.26
C ILE A 79 -6.26 21.49 -2.12
N SER A 80 -6.40 22.63 -2.82
CA SER A 80 -7.62 23.45 -2.78
C SER A 80 -8.85 22.70 -3.28
N LYS A 81 -8.71 21.88 -4.34
CA LYS A 81 -9.80 21.06 -4.88
C LYS A 81 -10.18 19.96 -3.90
N THR A 82 -9.17 19.26 -3.33
CA THR A 82 -9.39 18.22 -2.32
C THR A 82 -10.17 18.75 -1.15
N MET A 83 -9.77 19.89 -0.58
CA MET A 83 -10.42 20.47 0.59
C MET A 83 -11.83 20.99 0.28
N ARG A 84 -12.05 21.57 -0.89
CA ARG A 84 -13.39 22.02 -1.31
C ARG A 84 -14.36 20.84 -1.45
N ILE A 85 -13.92 19.74 -2.07
CA ILE A 85 -14.76 18.54 -2.24
C ILE A 85 -15.00 17.86 -0.88
N ALA A 86 -13.96 17.75 -0.04
CA ALA A 86 -14.11 17.21 1.31
C ALA A 86 -15.11 18.03 2.13
N GLN A 87 -15.11 19.37 2.01
CA GLN A 87 -16.07 20.24 2.66
C GLN A 87 -17.51 19.91 2.22
N GLN A 88 -17.75 19.71 0.92
CA GLN A 88 -19.05 19.32 0.39
C GLN A 88 -19.53 17.98 0.94
N LEU A 89 -18.62 16.97 1.00
CA LEU A 89 -18.94 15.65 1.53
C LEU A 89 -19.25 15.69 3.04
N TYR A 90 -18.61 16.59 3.77
CA TYR A 90 -18.85 16.81 5.19
C TYR A 90 -20.17 17.57 5.46
N GLU A 91 -20.38 18.68 4.76
CA GLU A 91 -21.58 19.52 4.96
C GLU A 91 -22.86 18.81 4.53
N GLY A 92 -22.77 17.95 3.53
CA GLY A 92 -23.87 17.14 3.06
C GLY A 92 -23.99 17.08 1.56
N VAL A 93 -24.34 15.90 1.09
CA VAL A 93 -24.69 15.60 -0.30
C VAL A 93 -26.09 14.99 -0.34
N ASP A 94 -26.82 15.24 -1.40
CA ASP A 94 -28.17 14.68 -1.54
C ASP A 94 -28.09 13.23 -1.99
N ILE A 95 -28.36 12.30 -1.06
CA ILE A 95 -28.37 10.86 -1.31
C ILE A 95 -29.81 10.42 -1.60
N LYS A 96 -30.00 9.82 -2.77
CA LYS A 96 -31.31 9.32 -3.19
C LYS A 96 -31.97 8.46 -2.11
N GLY A 97 -33.14 8.87 -1.65
CA GLY A 97 -33.89 8.17 -0.60
C GLY A 97 -33.45 8.46 0.85
N GLN A 98 -32.38 9.24 1.06
CA GLN A 98 -31.87 9.60 2.39
C GLN A 98 -31.88 11.11 2.65
N GLY A 99 -32.06 11.94 1.59
CA GLY A 99 -31.95 13.39 1.69
C GLY A 99 -30.49 13.88 1.77
N THR A 100 -30.30 15.10 2.28
CA THR A 100 -28.97 15.69 2.42
C THR A 100 -28.26 15.14 3.66
N VAL A 101 -27.15 14.44 3.46
CA VAL A 101 -26.41 13.73 4.51
C VAL A 101 -24.91 14.04 4.40
N GLY A 102 -24.27 14.38 5.52
CA GLY A 102 -22.81 14.42 5.63
C GLY A 102 -22.25 13.00 5.62
N ILE A 103 -21.43 12.68 4.63
CA ILE A 103 -20.96 11.30 4.41
C ILE A 103 -19.52 11.05 4.88
N ILE A 104 -18.82 12.07 5.34
CA ILE A 104 -17.51 11.94 5.99
C ILE A 104 -17.49 12.70 7.32
N THR A 105 -16.56 12.33 8.21
CA THR A 105 -16.27 13.06 9.45
C THR A 105 -15.57 14.40 9.16
N TYR A 106 -15.38 15.21 10.21
CA TYR A 106 -14.75 16.53 10.07
C TYR A 106 -13.37 16.44 9.40
N LEU A 107 -13.16 17.27 8.39
CA LEU A 107 -12.03 17.16 7.44
C LEU A 107 -10.75 17.88 7.88
N ARG A 108 -10.81 18.70 8.95
CA ARG A 108 -9.63 19.42 9.47
C ARG A 108 -9.19 18.75 10.77
N THR A 109 -8.34 17.74 10.65
CA THR A 109 -7.86 16.94 11.78
C THR A 109 -6.47 16.40 11.52
N ASP A 110 -5.66 16.28 12.55
CA ASP A 110 -4.40 15.57 12.59
C ASP A 110 -4.52 14.22 13.35
N SER A 111 -5.71 13.95 13.88
CA SER A 111 -6.02 12.72 14.60
C SER A 111 -6.19 11.52 13.66
N VAL A 112 -5.69 10.37 14.08
CA VAL A 112 -5.94 9.06 13.48
C VAL A 112 -6.89 8.20 14.32
N ARG A 113 -7.46 8.80 15.40
CA ARG A 113 -8.38 8.14 16.30
C ARG A 113 -9.70 7.82 15.59
N ILE A 114 -10.31 6.73 15.99
CA ILE A 114 -11.63 6.28 15.53
C ILE A 114 -12.46 6.00 16.77
N SER A 115 -13.75 6.35 16.75
CA SER A 115 -14.69 5.99 17.81
C SER A 115 -14.87 4.47 17.89
N GLU A 116 -15.22 3.96 19.08
CA GLU A 116 -15.47 2.54 19.28
C GLU A 116 -16.61 2.04 18.38
N GLU A 117 -17.69 2.81 18.27
CA GLU A 117 -18.82 2.52 17.39
C GLU A 117 -18.40 2.35 15.92
N ALA A 118 -17.55 3.25 15.41
CA ALA A 118 -17.08 3.16 14.03
C ALA A 118 -16.10 2.00 13.83
N ASP A 119 -15.30 1.65 14.84
CA ASP A 119 -14.41 0.49 14.80
C ASP A 119 -15.22 -0.80 14.77
N GLU A 120 -16.23 -0.95 15.64
CA GLU A 120 -17.12 -2.10 15.67
C GLU A 120 -17.88 -2.28 14.37
N ALA A 121 -18.45 -1.19 13.82
CA ALA A 121 -19.16 -1.22 12.54
C ALA A 121 -18.23 -1.64 11.39
N ALA A 122 -17.01 -1.12 11.36
CA ALA A 122 -16.03 -1.48 10.35
C ALA A 122 -15.58 -2.94 10.47
N ARG A 123 -15.38 -3.45 11.67
CA ARG A 123 -15.04 -4.86 11.92
C ARG A 123 -16.15 -5.79 11.49
N ALA A 124 -17.41 -5.48 11.82
CA ALA A 124 -18.56 -6.24 11.36
C ALA A 124 -18.64 -6.27 9.83
N PHE A 125 -18.51 -5.11 9.18
CA PHE A 125 -18.50 -5.00 7.72
C PHE A 125 -17.38 -5.83 7.07
N ILE A 126 -16.15 -5.79 7.62
CA ILE A 126 -15.01 -6.54 7.09
C ILE A 126 -15.24 -8.04 7.25
N SER A 127 -15.69 -8.50 8.43
CA SER A 127 -15.98 -9.91 8.67
C SER A 127 -17.04 -10.45 7.69
N GLU A 128 -18.10 -9.68 7.45
CA GLU A 128 -19.19 -10.08 6.55
C GLU A 128 -18.79 -10.04 5.07
N SER A 129 -18.03 -9.02 4.65
CA SER A 129 -17.71 -8.77 3.24
C SER A 129 -16.45 -9.47 2.74
N TYR A 130 -15.47 -9.70 3.61
CA TYR A 130 -14.14 -10.22 3.25
C TYR A 130 -13.77 -11.51 4.01
N GLY A 131 -14.35 -11.76 5.18
CA GLY A 131 -14.03 -12.89 6.05
C GLY A 131 -13.28 -12.48 7.32
N GLU A 132 -13.37 -13.33 8.34
CA GLU A 132 -12.75 -13.07 9.65
C GLU A 132 -11.22 -13.00 9.59
N GLU A 133 -10.60 -13.71 8.66
CA GLU A 133 -9.14 -13.68 8.45
C GLU A 133 -8.61 -12.33 7.99
N TYR A 134 -9.48 -11.47 7.45
CA TYR A 134 -9.13 -10.10 7.07
C TYR A 134 -9.28 -9.09 8.19
N LEU A 135 -9.74 -9.50 9.37
CA LEU A 135 -9.80 -8.61 10.53
C LEU A 135 -8.40 -8.33 11.09
N SER A 136 -8.14 -7.09 11.43
CA SER A 136 -6.94 -6.71 12.16
C SER A 136 -6.92 -7.36 13.55
N ASP A 137 -5.75 -7.91 13.96
CA ASP A 137 -5.52 -8.49 15.30
C ASP A 137 -5.56 -7.44 16.43
N GLY A 138 -6.00 -6.20 16.13
CA GLY A 138 -6.13 -5.12 17.12
C GLY A 138 -4.80 -4.43 17.49
N GLU A 139 -3.68 -4.84 16.92
CA GLU A 139 -2.38 -4.16 17.18
C GLU A 139 -2.34 -2.70 16.70
N GLY A 140 -3.21 -2.32 15.74
CA GLY A 140 -3.39 -0.93 15.31
C GLY A 140 -4.19 -0.06 16.28
N SER A 141 -4.88 -0.68 17.23
CA SER A 141 -5.67 -0.05 18.30
C SER A 141 -4.92 0.03 19.63
N LYS A 142 -3.59 0.02 19.64
CA LYS A 142 -2.88 0.32 20.88
C LYS A 142 -3.40 1.67 21.37
N LYS A 143 -4.22 1.61 22.43
CA LYS A 143 -4.65 2.77 23.21
C LYS A 143 -3.39 3.61 23.39
N SER A 144 -3.29 4.72 22.70
CA SER A 144 -2.29 5.70 23.04
C SER A 144 -2.63 6.11 24.49
N ASN A 145 -1.78 5.74 25.43
CA ASN A 145 -1.90 6.16 26.83
C ASN A 145 -1.65 7.69 26.98
N ALA A 146 -1.67 8.41 25.90
CA ALA A 146 -1.73 9.85 25.94
C ALA A 146 -3.15 10.24 26.38
N LYS A 147 -3.25 10.76 27.58
CA LYS A 147 -4.37 11.58 28.07
C LYS A 147 -4.47 12.87 27.23
N ILE A 148 -4.51 12.75 25.94
CA ILE A 148 -4.81 13.86 25.03
C ILE A 148 -6.29 13.73 24.77
N GLN A 149 -7.02 14.66 25.33
CA GLN A 149 -8.43 14.93 25.13
C GLN A 149 -8.60 15.49 23.71
N ASP A 150 -8.15 14.73 22.71
CA ASP A 150 -8.36 15.08 21.32
C ASP A 150 -9.79 14.68 20.96
N ALA A 151 -10.64 15.68 20.89
CA ALA A 151 -12.06 15.53 20.55
C ALA A 151 -12.27 15.12 19.09
N HIS A 152 -11.23 15.23 18.25
CA HIS A 152 -11.32 14.99 16.82
C HIS A 152 -11.02 13.54 16.46
N GLU A 153 -11.74 13.06 15.47
CA GLU A 153 -11.49 11.76 14.83
C GLU A 153 -10.72 11.93 13.53
N ALA A 154 -10.24 10.80 12.99
CA ALA A 154 -9.71 10.72 11.64
C ALA A 154 -10.79 11.03 10.59
N ILE A 155 -10.38 11.36 9.38
CA ILE A 155 -11.27 11.49 8.23
C ILE A 155 -11.69 10.10 7.78
N ARG A 156 -12.98 9.79 7.91
CA ARG A 156 -13.60 8.51 7.57
C ARG A 156 -15.02 8.68 7.05
N PRO A 157 -15.62 7.68 6.41
CA PRO A 157 -17.06 7.69 6.16
C PRO A 157 -17.82 7.76 7.48
N THR A 158 -18.94 8.47 7.52
CA THR A 158 -19.85 8.51 8.68
C THR A 158 -20.52 7.14 8.90
N ASP A 159 -20.70 6.39 7.83
CA ASP A 159 -21.25 5.04 7.83
C ASP A 159 -20.46 4.17 6.82
N ILE A 160 -19.83 3.10 7.32
CA ILE A 160 -19.04 2.18 6.47
C ILE A 160 -19.95 1.39 5.50
N ASN A 161 -21.20 1.17 5.87
CA ASN A 161 -22.16 0.45 5.02
C ASN A 161 -22.62 1.30 3.83
N ARG A 162 -22.34 2.60 3.81
CA ARG A 162 -22.60 3.45 2.64
C ARG A 162 -21.51 3.22 1.60
N ILE A 163 -21.59 2.09 0.90
CA ILE A 163 -20.60 1.64 -0.08
C ILE A 163 -20.57 2.62 -1.26
N PRO A 164 -19.37 3.08 -1.69
CA PRO A 164 -19.26 4.09 -2.75
C PRO A 164 -20.00 3.75 -4.04
N SER A 165 -20.01 2.49 -4.47
CA SER A 165 -20.70 2.04 -5.68
C SER A 165 -22.22 2.24 -5.62
N GLU A 166 -22.81 2.12 -4.44
CA GLU A 166 -24.26 2.24 -4.25
C GLU A 166 -24.77 3.67 -4.29
N ILE A 167 -23.92 4.62 -3.89
CA ILE A 167 -24.28 6.05 -3.87
C ILE A 167 -23.67 6.84 -5.05
N LYS A 168 -23.04 6.14 -6.00
CA LYS A 168 -22.32 6.76 -7.11
C LYS A 168 -23.18 7.74 -7.91
N GLU A 169 -24.45 7.41 -8.15
CA GLU A 169 -25.37 8.25 -8.92
C GLU A 169 -25.78 9.54 -8.20
N SER A 170 -25.64 9.57 -6.87
CA SER A 170 -25.90 10.74 -6.04
C SER A 170 -24.71 11.71 -5.94
N LEU A 171 -23.56 11.32 -6.46
CA LEU A 171 -22.32 12.07 -6.34
C LEU A 171 -21.82 12.57 -7.69
N SER A 172 -21.25 13.77 -7.73
CA SER A 172 -20.42 14.16 -8.86
C SER A 172 -19.21 13.25 -9.02
N ARG A 173 -18.63 13.20 -10.21
CA ARG A 173 -17.44 12.37 -10.48
C ARG A 173 -16.29 12.62 -9.48
N ASP A 174 -16.04 13.86 -9.13
CA ASP A 174 -14.96 14.22 -8.22
C ASP A 174 -15.30 13.86 -6.76
N GLN A 175 -16.56 14.10 -6.34
CA GLN A 175 -17.07 13.69 -5.04
C GLN A 175 -16.99 12.17 -4.87
N PHE A 176 -17.41 11.40 -5.87
CA PHE A 176 -17.33 9.94 -5.85
C PHE A 176 -15.89 9.46 -5.71
N ARG A 177 -14.94 10.01 -6.50
CA ARG A 177 -13.53 9.61 -6.44
C ARG A 177 -12.90 9.89 -5.07
N LEU A 178 -13.18 11.07 -4.48
CA LEU A 178 -12.64 11.42 -3.17
C LEU A 178 -13.28 10.58 -2.05
N TYR A 179 -14.60 10.40 -2.09
CA TYR A 179 -15.31 9.55 -1.13
C TYR A 179 -14.82 8.10 -1.19
N GLN A 180 -14.67 7.55 -2.39
CA GLN A 180 -14.13 6.19 -2.58
C GLN A 180 -12.72 6.04 -2.00
N LEU A 181 -11.85 7.04 -2.17
CA LEU A 181 -10.51 7.04 -1.59
C LEU A 181 -10.57 7.01 -0.07
N ILE A 182 -11.40 7.86 0.54
CA ILE A 182 -11.58 7.94 2.01
C ILE A 182 -12.16 6.62 2.54
N TRP A 183 -13.19 6.09 1.90
CA TRP A 183 -13.87 4.87 2.30
C TRP A 183 -12.92 3.66 2.26
N LYS A 184 -12.21 3.46 1.16
CA LYS A 184 -11.24 2.38 0.99
C LYS A 184 -10.11 2.45 2.01
N ARG A 185 -9.59 3.64 2.27
CA ARG A 185 -8.52 3.84 3.27
C ARG A 185 -9.00 3.50 4.67
N PHE A 186 -10.21 3.89 5.02
CA PHE A 186 -10.81 3.58 6.32
C PHE A 186 -11.01 2.07 6.47
N ALA A 187 -11.65 1.39 5.50
CA ALA A 187 -11.81 -0.06 5.52
C ALA A 187 -10.45 -0.77 5.69
N ALA A 188 -9.47 -0.43 4.84
CA ALA A 188 -8.13 -1.00 4.90
C ALA A 188 -7.43 -0.80 6.25
N SER A 189 -7.68 0.34 6.91
CA SER A 189 -7.08 0.64 8.23
C SER A 189 -7.57 -0.30 9.35
N ARG A 190 -8.65 -1.01 9.14
CA ARG A 190 -9.24 -1.99 10.07
C ARG A 190 -9.00 -3.43 9.65
N MET A 191 -8.34 -3.64 8.51
CA MET A 191 -8.02 -4.96 7.98
C MET A 191 -6.67 -5.47 8.46
N ALA A 192 -6.46 -6.77 8.33
CA ALA A 192 -5.23 -7.46 8.65
C ALA A 192 -4.06 -6.98 7.77
N ASN A 193 -2.87 -7.08 8.30
CA ASN A 193 -1.63 -6.78 7.58
C ASN A 193 -1.42 -7.74 6.41
N ALA A 194 -0.84 -7.27 5.32
CA ALA A 194 -0.41 -8.13 4.24
C ALA A 194 0.89 -8.87 4.58
N LYS A 195 1.01 -10.13 4.15
CA LYS A 195 2.17 -10.99 4.39
C LYS A 195 2.82 -11.38 3.07
N TYR A 196 4.12 -11.32 3.04
CA TYR A 196 4.95 -11.69 1.90
C TYR A 196 5.92 -12.78 2.28
N GLU A 197 6.03 -13.80 1.44
CA GLU A 197 7.18 -14.69 1.43
C GLU A 197 8.31 -14.03 0.65
N THR A 198 9.50 -14.00 1.23
CA THR A 198 10.70 -13.45 0.60
C THR A 198 11.70 -14.55 0.33
N THR A 199 12.32 -14.52 -0.84
CA THR A 199 13.43 -15.41 -1.16
C THR A 199 14.61 -14.56 -1.58
N THR A 200 15.72 -14.70 -0.87
CA THR A 200 16.99 -14.05 -1.19
C THR A 200 17.98 -15.11 -1.64
N VAL A 201 18.56 -14.92 -2.80
CA VAL A 201 19.54 -15.82 -3.40
C VAL A 201 20.85 -15.09 -3.57
N ASN A 202 21.94 -15.65 -3.06
CA ASN A 202 23.29 -15.22 -3.35
C ASN A 202 23.90 -16.10 -4.44
N ILE A 203 24.53 -15.47 -5.41
CA ILE A 203 25.08 -16.10 -6.61
C ILE A 203 26.56 -15.73 -6.68
N ALA A 204 27.44 -16.70 -6.63
CA ALA A 204 28.87 -16.51 -6.78
C ALA A 204 29.28 -16.61 -8.25
N ALA A 205 30.20 -15.74 -8.69
CA ALA A 205 30.85 -15.80 -9.99
C ALA A 205 32.32 -15.35 -9.84
N GLY A 206 33.24 -16.31 -9.78
CA GLY A 206 34.62 -16.02 -9.36
C GLY A 206 34.66 -15.52 -7.93
N ASP A 207 35.34 -14.37 -7.71
CA ASP A 207 35.44 -13.72 -6.40
C ASP A 207 34.25 -12.80 -6.10
N TYR A 208 33.30 -12.66 -7.03
CA TYR A 208 32.15 -11.77 -6.90
C TYR A 208 30.93 -12.51 -6.39
N THR A 209 30.19 -11.86 -5.50
CA THR A 209 28.89 -12.32 -5.04
C THR A 209 27.80 -11.33 -5.48
N PHE A 210 26.77 -11.86 -6.11
CA PHE A 210 25.58 -11.13 -6.50
C PHE A 210 24.40 -11.55 -5.63
N ARG A 211 23.49 -10.64 -5.37
CA ARG A 211 22.25 -10.91 -4.64
C ARG A 211 21.04 -10.57 -5.49
N VAL A 212 20.10 -11.48 -5.51
CA VAL A 212 18.75 -11.24 -6.02
C VAL A 212 17.75 -11.55 -4.91
N SER A 213 16.75 -10.66 -4.73
CA SER A 213 15.68 -10.88 -3.78
C SER A 213 14.35 -10.81 -4.51
N THR A 214 13.44 -11.71 -4.19
CA THR A 214 12.08 -11.73 -4.71
C THR A 214 11.11 -11.83 -3.55
N SER A 215 9.92 -11.26 -3.71
CA SER A 215 8.83 -11.32 -2.75
C SER A 215 7.57 -11.78 -3.46
N LYS A 216 6.83 -12.68 -2.83
CA LYS A 216 5.53 -13.15 -3.30
C LYS A 216 4.50 -12.84 -2.20
N VAL A 217 3.33 -12.32 -2.58
CA VAL A 217 2.22 -12.14 -1.65
C VAL A 217 1.75 -13.51 -1.18
N ALA A 218 1.84 -13.76 0.13
CA ALA A 218 1.31 -14.95 0.78
C ALA A 218 -0.12 -14.72 1.29
N PHE A 219 -0.39 -13.49 1.77
CA PHE A 219 -1.70 -13.03 2.18
C PHE A 219 -1.81 -11.54 1.86
N ASP A 220 -2.82 -11.15 1.12
CA ASP A 220 -2.99 -9.78 0.65
C ASP A 220 -3.51 -8.82 1.72
N GLY A 221 -4.28 -9.32 2.71
CA GLY A 221 -4.77 -8.52 3.83
C GLY A 221 -5.48 -7.25 3.34
N PHE A 222 -5.12 -6.09 3.89
CA PHE A 222 -5.72 -4.81 3.54
C PHE A 222 -5.57 -4.43 2.05
N MET A 223 -4.60 -5.01 1.33
CA MET A 223 -4.37 -4.69 -0.08
C MET A 223 -5.51 -5.16 -0.99
N LEU A 224 -6.35 -6.08 -0.51
CA LEU A 224 -7.57 -6.47 -1.21
C LEU A 224 -8.53 -5.27 -1.38
N ALA A 225 -8.63 -4.40 -0.39
CA ALA A 225 -9.50 -3.22 -0.41
C ALA A 225 -8.81 -1.95 -0.90
N TYR A 226 -7.50 -1.81 -0.65
CA TYR A 226 -6.78 -0.56 -0.85
C TYR A 226 -5.29 -0.76 -1.11
N THR A 227 -4.78 -0.11 -2.16
CA THR A 227 -3.35 0.02 -2.46
C THR A 227 -3.01 1.49 -2.61
N GLU A 228 -1.92 1.95 -2.02
CA GLU A 228 -1.46 3.33 -2.16
C GLU A 228 -0.92 3.58 -3.58
N ALA A 229 -1.07 4.80 -4.08
CA ALA A 229 -0.69 5.16 -5.44
C ALA A 229 0.81 4.94 -5.75
N ASP A 230 1.67 5.07 -4.75
CA ASP A 230 3.11 4.81 -4.89
C ASP A 230 3.40 3.31 -5.02
N ASP A 231 2.66 2.46 -4.33
CA ASP A 231 2.79 0.99 -4.41
C ASP A 231 2.34 0.46 -5.77
N GLU A 232 1.21 0.97 -6.31
CA GLU A 232 0.75 0.60 -7.66
C GLU A 232 1.77 0.91 -8.74
N LYS A 233 2.51 2.02 -8.59
CA LYS A 233 3.58 2.37 -9.53
C LYS A 233 4.78 1.43 -9.44
N GLN A 234 5.14 1.00 -8.22
CA GLN A 234 6.24 0.06 -8.02
C GLN A 234 5.90 -1.33 -8.55
N GLU A 235 4.68 -1.82 -8.33
CA GLU A 235 4.23 -3.11 -8.88
C GLU A 235 4.23 -3.11 -10.42
N LYS A 236 3.77 -2.03 -11.05
CA LYS A 236 3.82 -1.88 -12.51
C LYS A 236 5.24 -1.81 -13.08
N GLN A 237 6.21 -1.25 -12.32
CA GLN A 237 7.62 -1.22 -12.74
C GLN A 237 8.33 -2.57 -12.59
N VAL A 238 7.85 -3.46 -11.74
CA VAL A 238 8.40 -4.81 -11.57
C VAL A 238 7.87 -5.76 -12.67
N LEU A 239 6.76 -5.41 -13.30
CA LEU A 239 6.12 -6.21 -14.37
C LEU A 239 6.55 -5.80 -15.78
N LEU A 240 7.35 -4.73 -15.94
CA LEU A 240 7.97 -4.28 -17.19
C LEU A 240 9.48 -4.58 -17.20
#